data_146de2fec72ce9fd16cbd22ec3a1b556
#
_entry.id   146de2fec72ce9fd16cbd22ec3a1b556
#
_cell.length_a   1.000
_cell.length_b   1.000
_cell.length_c   1.000
_cell.angle_alpha   90.00
_cell.angle_beta   90.00
_cell.angle_gamma   90.00
#
_symmetry.space_group_name_H-M   'P 1'
#
loop_
_entity.id
_entity.type
_entity.pdbx_description
1 polymer ?
#
loop_
_entity_poly.entity_id
_entity_poly.type
_entity_poly.pdbx_seq_one_letter_code
_entity_poly.pdbx_strand_id
1 'polypeptide(L)'
;MESVTKIENSAFWGCVNLKTIRGYAGSYAESYAKEYGYIFEDVEGKITTSYRTHVQSFGWQNPVTNGAMSGTSGKAKRLEAIQIKLYGEMANHFDVYYRVHAQSYGWLGWAANGAPAGTAGYAKRLEGIQIVV
;
A
#
# COMPACT_ATOMS: atom_id res chain seq x y z
N MET A 1 -6.40 2.33 -2.03
CA MET A 1 -7.63 1.51 -1.93
C MET A 1 -8.63 1.96 -2.97
N GLU A 2 -9.21 1.04 -3.67
CA GLU A 2 -10.22 1.34 -4.67
C GLU A 2 -11.59 1.57 -4.02
N SER A 3 -12.43 2.33 -4.69
CA SER A 3 -13.81 2.49 -4.27
C SER A 3 -14.58 1.19 -4.44
N VAL A 4 -15.38 0.85 -3.45
CA VAL A 4 -16.30 -0.28 -3.53
C VAL A 4 -17.52 0.16 -4.34
N THR A 5 -17.81 -0.54 -5.44
CA THR A 5 -18.93 -0.21 -6.32
C THR A 5 -20.13 -1.11 -6.12
N LYS A 6 -19.95 -2.29 -5.52
CA LYS A 6 -21.04 -3.23 -5.23
C LYS A 6 -20.70 -4.11 -4.04
N ILE A 7 -21.68 -4.30 -3.15
CA ILE A 7 -21.62 -5.24 -2.04
C ILE A 7 -22.92 -6.06 -2.05
N GLU A 8 -22.80 -7.37 -2.10
CA GLU A 8 -23.97 -8.25 -2.01
C GLU A 8 -24.57 -8.20 -0.61
N ASN A 9 -25.90 -8.25 -0.49
CA ASN A 9 -26.58 -8.19 0.79
C ASN A 9 -26.13 -9.27 1.77
N SER A 10 -25.76 -10.44 1.27
CA SER A 10 -25.27 -11.55 2.08
C SER A 10 -23.79 -11.49 2.41
N ALA A 11 -23.05 -10.52 1.91
CA ALA A 11 -21.60 -10.46 2.08
C ALA A 11 -21.14 -10.49 3.55
N PHE A 12 -21.94 -9.91 4.45
CA PHE A 12 -21.62 -9.79 5.87
C PHE A 12 -22.50 -10.68 6.77
N TRP A 13 -23.28 -11.60 6.20
CA TRP A 13 -24.06 -12.53 7.00
C TRP A 13 -23.14 -13.42 7.81
N GLY A 14 -23.40 -13.57 9.10
CA GLY A 14 -22.54 -14.28 10.03
C GLY A 14 -21.39 -13.43 10.62
N CYS A 15 -21.20 -12.23 10.13
CA CYS A 15 -20.21 -11.29 10.68
C CYS A 15 -20.83 -10.47 11.82
N VAL A 16 -21.25 -11.15 12.87
CA VAL A 16 -22.06 -10.54 13.95
C VAL A 16 -21.35 -9.37 14.68
N ASN A 17 -20.05 -9.31 14.61
CA ASN A 17 -19.25 -8.25 15.21
C ASN A 17 -18.80 -7.17 14.22
N LEU A 18 -19.18 -7.29 12.96
CA LEU A 18 -18.85 -6.27 11.96
C LEU A 18 -19.75 -5.05 12.18
N LYS A 19 -19.17 -3.90 12.53
CA LYS A 19 -19.92 -2.66 12.77
C LYS A 19 -19.43 -1.51 11.93
N THR A 20 -18.24 -1.59 11.36
CA THR A 20 -17.60 -0.51 10.61
C THR A 20 -17.22 -0.97 9.21
N ILE A 21 -17.61 -0.18 8.23
CA ILE A 21 -17.21 -0.37 6.84
C ILE A 21 -16.37 0.82 6.43
N ARG A 22 -15.19 0.60 5.91
CA ARG A 22 -14.28 1.63 5.42
C ARG A 22 -14.39 1.79 3.91
N GLY A 23 -14.36 3.02 3.44
CA GLY A 23 -14.40 3.34 2.03
C GLY A 23 -14.31 4.83 1.79
N TYR A 24 -14.49 5.23 0.55
CA TYR A 24 -14.53 6.65 0.20
C TYR A 24 -15.95 7.20 0.36
N ALA A 25 -16.05 8.45 0.85
CA ALA A 25 -17.33 9.14 0.96
C ALA A 25 -18.05 9.20 -0.40
N GLY A 26 -19.37 8.99 -0.39
CA GLY A 26 -20.17 8.92 -1.62
C GLY A 26 -20.05 7.60 -2.39
N SER A 27 -19.25 6.66 -1.89
CA SER A 27 -19.10 5.35 -2.49
C SER A 27 -20.29 4.42 -2.19
N TYR A 28 -20.35 3.28 -2.88
CA TYR A 28 -21.33 2.24 -2.57
C TYR A 28 -21.16 1.71 -1.14
N ALA A 29 -19.92 1.66 -0.65
CA ALA A 29 -19.64 1.23 0.73
C ALA A 29 -20.32 2.14 1.76
N GLU A 30 -20.30 3.45 1.56
CA GLU A 30 -21.00 4.39 2.44
C GLU A 30 -22.51 4.16 2.41
N SER A 31 -23.11 4.06 1.23
CA SER A 31 -24.53 3.81 1.06
C SER A 31 -24.95 2.50 1.71
N TYR A 32 -24.16 1.43 1.54
CA TYR A 32 -24.42 0.14 2.15
C TYR A 32 -24.38 0.21 3.68
N ALA A 33 -23.37 0.90 4.23
CA ALA A 33 -23.22 1.05 5.67
C ALA A 33 -24.43 1.77 6.28
N LYS A 34 -24.87 2.86 5.66
CA LYS A 34 -26.05 3.62 6.11
C LYS A 34 -27.33 2.80 6.05
N GLU A 35 -27.55 2.09 4.96
CA GLU A 35 -28.77 1.29 4.74
C GLU A 35 -28.90 0.16 5.74
N TYR A 36 -27.79 -0.51 6.07
CA TYR A 36 -27.81 -1.69 6.94
C TYR A 36 -27.33 -1.42 8.36
N GLY A 37 -27.15 -0.16 8.74
CA GLY A 37 -26.82 0.22 10.11
C GLY A 37 -25.37 0.01 10.53
N TYR A 38 -24.47 -0.16 9.58
CA TYR A 38 -23.04 -0.20 9.87
C TYR A 38 -22.48 1.21 10.00
N ILE A 39 -21.41 1.33 10.78
CA ILE A 39 -20.67 2.59 10.87
C ILE A 39 -19.77 2.69 9.64
N PHE A 40 -19.97 3.72 8.84
CA PHE A 40 -19.07 4.03 7.72
C PHE A 40 -17.91 4.90 8.20
N GLU A 41 -16.70 4.50 7.82
CA GLU A 41 -15.50 5.30 8.07
C GLU A 41 -14.91 5.76 6.73
N ASP A 42 -14.93 7.09 6.53
CA ASP A 42 -14.39 7.71 5.33
C ASP A 42 -12.86 7.65 5.36
N VAL A 43 -12.28 7.03 4.36
CA VAL A 43 -10.81 6.95 4.22
C VAL A 43 -10.24 7.99 3.26
N GLU A 44 -11.09 8.80 2.61
CA GLU A 44 -10.65 9.88 1.74
C GLU A 44 -9.88 10.95 2.54
N GLY A 45 -8.72 11.33 2.03
CA GLY A 45 -7.86 12.27 2.71
C GLY A 45 -7.02 11.72 3.86
N LYS A 46 -7.25 10.47 4.26
CA LYS A 46 -6.42 9.80 5.28
C LYS A 46 -5.23 9.10 4.63
N ILE A 47 -4.03 9.39 5.12
CA ILE A 47 -2.83 8.68 4.71
C ILE A 47 -2.69 7.45 5.59
N THR A 48 -2.73 6.25 4.99
CA THR A 48 -2.50 4.98 5.67
C THR A 48 -1.16 4.37 5.31
N THR A 49 -0.72 4.54 4.08
CA THR A 49 0.57 4.07 3.60
C THR A 49 1.26 5.13 2.79
N SER A 50 2.58 5.19 2.89
CA SER A 50 3.41 6.02 2.03
C SER A 50 4.61 5.21 1.59
N TYR A 51 5.01 5.37 0.36
CA TYR A 51 6.13 4.64 -0.19
C TYR A 51 6.78 5.43 -1.31
N ARG A 52 8.05 5.15 -1.53
CA ARG A 52 8.81 5.71 -2.65
C ARG A 52 9.79 4.70 -3.20
N THR A 53 10.22 4.92 -4.41
CA THR A 53 11.14 4.06 -5.12
C THR A 53 12.37 4.83 -5.58
N HIS A 54 13.49 4.14 -5.63
CA HIS A 54 14.70 4.61 -6.25
C HIS A 54 14.74 4.10 -7.69
N VAL A 55 14.82 5.02 -8.65
CA VAL A 55 14.73 4.71 -10.07
C VAL A 55 16.03 5.06 -10.77
N GLN A 56 16.45 4.21 -11.69
CA GLN A 56 17.62 4.45 -12.54
C GLN A 56 17.59 5.86 -13.11
N SER A 57 18.68 6.58 -12.97
CA SER A 57 18.89 7.94 -13.44
C SER A 57 18.14 9.04 -12.70
N PHE A 58 17.04 8.70 -12.00
CA PHE A 58 16.22 9.69 -11.29
C PHE A 58 16.45 9.69 -9.78
N GLY A 59 17.01 8.60 -9.24
CA GLY A 59 17.22 8.48 -7.79
C GLY A 59 15.93 8.23 -7.03
N TRP A 60 15.90 8.57 -5.74
CA TRP A 60 14.71 8.48 -4.92
C TRP A 60 13.67 9.47 -5.39
N GLN A 61 12.49 8.96 -5.74
CA GLN A 61 11.38 9.80 -6.14
C GLN A 61 10.61 10.31 -4.92
N ASN A 62 9.76 11.30 -5.13
CA ASN A 62 8.91 11.82 -4.07
C ASN A 62 7.96 10.72 -3.56
N PRO A 63 7.70 10.65 -2.25
CA PRO A 63 6.75 9.69 -1.72
C PRO A 63 5.37 9.85 -2.32
N VAL A 64 4.70 8.74 -2.52
CA VAL A 64 3.29 8.67 -2.90
C VAL A 64 2.52 7.92 -1.84
N THR A 65 1.20 8.02 -1.86
CA THR A 65 0.35 7.49 -0.79
C THR A 65 -0.82 6.69 -1.33
N ASN A 66 -1.30 5.74 -0.52
CA ASN A 66 -2.61 5.11 -0.64
C ASN A 66 -2.92 4.56 -2.05
N GLY A 67 -2.03 3.75 -2.58
CA GLY A 67 -2.26 3.07 -3.85
C GLY A 67 -1.84 3.84 -5.09
N ALA A 68 -1.29 5.05 -4.95
CA ALA A 68 -0.74 5.77 -6.08
C ALA A 68 0.50 5.05 -6.63
N MET A 69 0.78 5.22 -7.91
CA MET A 69 1.95 4.61 -8.53
C MET A 69 3.24 5.30 -8.10
N SER A 70 4.23 4.52 -7.69
CA SER A 70 5.60 4.98 -7.49
C SER A 70 6.51 4.32 -8.54
N GLY A 71 7.41 5.09 -9.08
CA GLY A 71 8.28 4.63 -10.16
C GLY A 71 7.96 5.31 -11.48
N THR A 72 8.39 4.70 -12.57
CA THR A 72 8.14 5.21 -13.93
C THR A 72 7.46 4.13 -14.76
N SER A 73 6.69 4.55 -15.74
CA SER A 73 6.06 3.67 -16.70
C SER A 73 6.44 4.09 -18.11
N GLY A 74 6.78 3.11 -18.96
CA GLY A 74 7.12 3.36 -20.36
C GLY A 74 8.47 4.06 -20.60
N LYS A 75 9.31 4.19 -19.60
CA LYS A 75 10.62 4.88 -19.71
C LYS A 75 11.82 3.95 -19.74
N ALA A 76 11.59 2.65 -19.66
CA ALA A 76 12.65 1.64 -19.62
C ALA A 76 13.71 1.91 -18.51
N LYS A 77 13.25 2.38 -17.36
CA LYS A 77 14.10 2.65 -16.19
C LYS A 77 13.81 1.60 -15.11
N ARG A 78 14.87 0.99 -14.58
CA ARG A 78 14.73 -0.03 -13.53
C ARG A 78 14.45 0.60 -12.18
N LEU A 79 13.68 -0.10 -11.34
CA LEU A 79 13.62 0.17 -9.91
C LEU A 79 14.84 -0.47 -9.25
N GLU A 80 15.43 0.24 -8.31
CA GLU A 80 16.63 -0.21 -7.61
C GLU A 80 16.43 -0.40 -6.11
N ALA A 81 15.46 0.27 -5.51
CA ALA A 81 15.13 0.15 -4.10
C ALA A 81 13.73 0.69 -3.82
N ILE A 82 13.21 0.35 -2.63
CA ILE A 82 11.89 0.81 -2.18
C ILE A 82 11.92 1.09 -0.68
N GLN A 83 11.12 2.07 -0.26
CA GLN A 83 10.80 2.34 1.15
C GLN A 83 9.29 2.36 1.31
N ILE A 84 8.80 1.71 2.37
CA ILE A 84 7.36 1.66 2.67
C ILE A 84 7.16 2.02 4.13
N LYS A 85 6.17 2.87 4.42
CA LYS A 85 5.84 3.28 5.77
C LYS A 85 4.33 3.35 5.98
N LEU A 86 3.89 2.90 7.15
CA LEU A 86 2.51 3.03 7.58
C LEU A 86 2.31 4.36 8.33
N TYR A 87 1.08 4.86 8.32
CA TYR A 87 0.70 6.09 9.00
C TYR A 87 -0.63 5.92 9.73
N GLY A 88 -0.89 6.83 10.68
CA GLY A 88 -2.14 6.89 11.42
C GLY A 88 -2.39 5.63 12.23
N GLU A 89 -3.63 5.18 12.27
CA GLU A 89 -4.03 3.98 13.01
C GLU A 89 -3.26 2.74 12.58
N MET A 90 -2.94 2.61 11.31
CA MET A 90 -2.15 1.49 10.81
C MET A 90 -0.78 1.44 11.47
N ALA A 91 -0.12 2.58 11.61
CA ALA A 91 1.19 2.66 12.25
C ALA A 91 1.14 2.35 13.76
N ASN A 92 -0.01 2.61 14.40
CA ASN A 92 -0.19 2.35 15.82
C ASN A 92 -0.37 0.86 16.14
N HIS A 93 -0.87 0.07 15.19
CA HIS A 93 -1.25 -1.31 15.43
C HIS A 93 -0.43 -2.32 14.63
N PHE A 94 0.26 -1.89 13.59
CA PHE A 94 0.96 -2.78 12.66
C PHE A 94 2.34 -2.24 12.32
N ASP A 95 3.24 -3.18 12.04
CA ASP A 95 4.51 -2.90 11.38
C ASP A 95 4.43 -3.44 9.95
N VAL A 96 5.10 -2.77 9.02
CA VAL A 96 5.25 -3.27 7.66
C VAL A 96 6.67 -3.78 7.46
N TYR A 97 6.77 -5.02 7.00
CA TYR A 97 8.04 -5.67 6.64
C TYR A 97 8.05 -5.92 5.14
N TYR A 98 9.16 -5.70 4.53
CA TYR A 98 9.30 -5.94 3.10
C TYR A 98 10.72 -6.31 2.74
N ARG A 99 10.85 -7.15 1.71
CA ARG A 99 12.13 -7.48 1.10
C ARG A 99 11.99 -7.55 -0.40
N VAL A 100 13.10 -7.42 -1.09
CA VAL A 100 13.14 -7.41 -2.54
C VAL A 100 14.14 -8.45 -3.05
N HIS A 101 13.84 -8.97 -4.23
CA HIS A 101 14.76 -9.78 -5.01
C HIS A 101 15.49 -8.86 -5.97
N ALA A 102 16.79 -8.81 -5.86
CA ALA A 102 17.61 -7.92 -6.68
C ALA A 102 18.46 -8.72 -7.69
N GLN A 103 18.62 -8.17 -8.86
CA GLN A 103 19.44 -8.76 -9.91
C GLN A 103 20.83 -9.10 -9.36
N SER A 104 21.27 -10.33 -9.62
CA SER A 104 22.57 -10.88 -9.20
C SER A 104 22.72 -11.19 -7.71
N TYR A 105 21.87 -10.61 -6.84
CA TYR A 105 21.98 -10.81 -5.39
C TYR A 105 20.90 -11.73 -4.82
N GLY A 106 19.80 -11.96 -5.53
CA GLY A 106 18.68 -12.72 -5.01
C GLY A 106 17.89 -11.95 -3.95
N TRP A 107 17.22 -12.68 -3.04
CA TRP A 107 16.47 -12.07 -1.97
C TRP A 107 17.40 -11.40 -0.95
N LEU A 108 17.15 -10.12 -0.70
CA LEU A 108 17.87 -9.35 0.30
C LEU A 108 17.19 -9.47 1.66
N GLY A 109 17.83 -8.97 2.71
CA GLY A 109 17.27 -8.98 4.07
C GLY A 109 16.00 -8.15 4.18
N TRP A 110 15.17 -8.50 5.18
CA TRP A 110 13.95 -7.78 5.46
C TRP A 110 14.23 -6.35 5.95
N ALA A 111 13.49 -5.39 5.43
CA ALA A 111 13.42 -4.02 5.92
C ALA A 111 12.08 -3.79 6.59
N ALA A 112 11.98 -2.78 7.42
CA ALA A 112 10.74 -2.46 8.13
C ALA A 112 10.55 -0.94 8.25
N ASN A 113 9.28 -0.51 8.21
CA ASN A 113 8.87 0.83 8.67
C ASN A 113 9.67 1.99 8.09
N GLY A 114 9.85 2.03 6.80
CA GLY A 114 10.53 3.12 6.11
C GLY A 114 12.02 2.91 5.87
N ALA A 115 12.60 1.80 6.34
CA ALA A 115 13.97 1.46 5.97
C ALA A 115 14.06 1.10 4.48
N PRO A 116 15.16 1.41 3.79
CA PRO A 116 15.29 1.07 2.38
C PRO A 116 15.52 -0.42 2.18
N ALA A 117 14.85 -0.99 1.17
CA ALA A 117 15.09 -2.34 0.68
C ALA A 117 15.55 -2.26 -0.76
N GLY A 118 16.67 -2.89 -1.07
CA GLY A 118 17.23 -2.89 -2.41
C GLY A 118 18.69 -2.45 -2.46
N THR A 119 19.14 -2.09 -3.64
CA THR A 119 20.53 -1.79 -3.95
C THR A 119 20.63 -0.44 -4.67
N ALA A 120 20.17 0.62 -4.03
CA ALA A 120 20.23 1.95 -4.62
C ALA A 120 21.67 2.29 -5.03
N GLY A 121 21.85 2.69 -6.30
CA GLY A 121 23.16 3.08 -6.81
C GLY A 121 24.06 1.95 -7.31
N TYR A 122 23.64 0.68 -7.24
CA TYR A 122 24.45 -0.45 -7.72
C TYR A 122 24.06 -0.93 -9.12
N ALA A 123 23.19 -0.23 -9.81
CA ALA A 123 22.73 -0.61 -11.15
C ALA A 123 22.11 -2.01 -11.22
N LYS A 124 21.40 -2.43 -10.18
CA LYS A 124 20.73 -3.72 -10.09
C LYS A 124 19.22 -3.49 -10.00
N ARG A 125 18.47 -4.14 -10.89
CA ARG A 125 17.00 -4.00 -10.90
C ARG A 125 16.37 -4.85 -9.80
N LEU A 126 15.24 -4.38 -9.29
CA LEU A 126 14.36 -5.21 -8.48
C LEU A 126 13.60 -6.16 -9.40
N GLU A 127 13.51 -7.40 -8.99
CA GLU A 127 12.87 -8.48 -9.76
C GLU A 127 11.67 -9.06 -9.04
N GLY A 128 11.55 -8.83 -7.75
CA GLY A 128 10.42 -9.28 -6.95
C GLY A 128 10.35 -8.55 -5.64
N ILE A 129 9.17 -8.60 -5.00
CA ILE A 129 8.93 -8.00 -3.70
C ILE A 129 8.01 -8.89 -2.88
N GLN A 130 8.27 -8.95 -1.57
CA GLN A 130 7.37 -9.52 -0.58
C GLN A 130 7.07 -8.46 0.46
N ILE A 131 5.81 -8.32 0.81
CA ILE A 131 5.33 -7.36 1.80
C ILE A 131 4.47 -8.10 2.81
N VAL A 132 4.73 -7.88 4.08
CA VAL A 132 3.98 -8.45 5.21
C VAL A 132 3.61 -7.33 6.18
N VAL A 133 2.40 -7.34 6.63
CA VAL A 133 1.88 -6.38 7.61
C VAL A 133 1.53 -7.09 8.91
#